data_dac4efbf676a1a4970becddd298386a7
#
_entry.id   dac4efbf676a1a4970becddd298386a7
#
_cell.length_a   1.000
_cell.length_b   1.000
_cell.length_c   1.000
_cell.angle_alpha   90.00
_cell.angle_beta   90.00
_cell.angle_gamma   90.00
#
_symmetry.space_group_name_H-M   'P 1'
#
loop_
_entity.id
_entity.type
_entity.pdbx_description
1 polymer ?
#
loop_
_entity_poly.entity_id
_entity_poly.type
_entity_poly.pdbx_seq_one_letter_code
_entity_poly.pdbx_strand_id
1 'polypeptide(L)'
;MTIDTRWTDVDKMLQPAPKSRQELHERAVQDIALARFEFPTPELAGYRTFVNVPEVTLPVKDEDGNETNPDIVVVDTPGNILKLLAQVETADGVTDERARDVWVPFSRLPDAAFYLFVPVGYGGAAKRICKSFDIDVYGYRTWRYVPEGIEINDISEPPGIMTALMPPIVRKMLRGV
;
A
#
# COMPACT_ATOMS: atom_id res chain seq x y z
N MET A 1 19.45 -28.91 -4.65
CA MET A 1 18.03 -29.19 -4.38
C MET A 1 17.52 -28.07 -3.45
N THR A 2 16.97 -27.02 -4.02
CA THR A 2 16.51 -25.84 -3.26
C THR A 2 15.08 -26.12 -2.83
N ILE A 3 14.85 -26.23 -1.52
CA ILE A 3 13.51 -26.42 -0.95
C ILE A 3 12.82 -25.05 -1.04
N ASP A 4 11.83 -24.98 -1.93
CA ASP A 4 10.92 -23.84 -2.05
C ASP A 4 10.05 -23.79 -0.78
N THR A 5 10.41 -22.92 0.15
CA THR A 5 9.63 -22.67 1.37
C THR A 5 8.45 -21.78 1.05
N ARG A 6 7.53 -22.25 0.22
CA ARG A 6 6.18 -21.69 0.20
C ARG A 6 5.54 -22.03 1.54
N TRP A 7 5.22 -21.01 2.31
CA TRP A 7 4.37 -21.14 3.48
C TRP A 7 3.12 -21.92 3.09
N THR A 8 2.97 -23.09 3.67
CA THR A 8 1.78 -23.89 3.41
C THR A 8 0.57 -23.20 4.03
N ASP A 9 -0.60 -23.28 3.41
CA ASP A 9 -1.86 -22.67 3.89
C ASP A 9 -2.18 -23.02 5.36
N VAL A 10 -1.63 -24.13 5.85
CA VAL A 10 -1.77 -24.60 7.24
C VAL A 10 -1.07 -23.68 8.24
N ASP A 11 0.09 -23.10 7.89
CA ASP A 11 0.81 -22.18 8.77
C ASP A 11 0.09 -20.83 8.91
N LYS A 12 -0.64 -20.41 7.89
CA LYS A 12 -1.50 -19.21 7.96
C LYS A 12 -2.72 -19.41 8.87
N MET A 13 -3.29 -20.61 8.91
CA MET A 13 -4.43 -20.95 9.77
C MET A 13 -4.06 -21.03 11.26
N LEU A 14 -2.78 -21.23 11.58
CA LEU A 14 -2.29 -21.39 12.97
C LEU A 14 -1.74 -20.11 13.59
N GLN A 15 -1.75 -18.99 12.88
CA GLN A 15 -1.27 -17.75 13.48
C GLN A 15 -2.25 -17.27 14.55
N PRO A 16 -1.76 -17.00 15.77
CA PRO A 16 -2.61 -16.47 16.84
C PRO A 16 -3.21 -15.12 16.46
N ALA A 17 -4.38 -14.82 16.99
CA ALA A 17 -5.00 -13.51 16.79
C ALA A 17 -4.06 -12.40 17.29
N PRO A 18 -3.97 -11.25 16.57
CA PRO A 18 -3.10 -10.15 16.98
C PRO A 18 -3.50 -9.63 18.35
N LYS A 19 -2.50 -9.46 19.23
CA LYS A 19 -2.69 -9.05 20.63
C LYS A 19 -2.77 -7.54 20.81
N SER A 20 -2.35 -6.78 19.80
CA SER A 20 -2.35 -5.32 19.81
C SER A 20 -2.74 -4.75 18.45
N ARG A 21 -3.09 -3.44 18.44
CA ARG A 21 -3.36 -2.72 17.18
C ARG A 21 -2.12 -2.64 16.30
N GLN A 22 -0.96 -2.46 16.91
CA GLN A 22 0.30 -2.42 16.18
C GLN A 22 0.59 -3.75 15.49
N GLU A 23 0.43 -4.86 16.20
CA GLU A 23 0.60 -6.20 15.65
C GLU A 23 -0.41 -6.48 14.51
N LEU A 24 -1.66 -6.02 14.66
CA LEU A 24 -2.67 -6.10 13.58
C LEU A 24 -2.25 -5.29 12.36
N HIS A 25 -1.77 -4.06 12.56
CA HIS A 25 -1.29 -3.20 11.49
C HIS A 25 -0.11 -3.83 10.76
N GLU A 26 0.94 -4.22 11.48
CA GLU A 26 2.15 -4.83 10.92
C GLU A 26 1.82 -6.09 10.10
N ARG A 27 0.96 -6.95 10.64
CA ARG A 27 0.49 -8.15 9.94
C ARG A 27 -0.30 -7.81 8.68
N ALA A 28 -1.23 -6.84 8.75
CA ALA A 28 -2.02 -6.43 7.61
C ALA A 28 -1.14 -5.86 6.50
N VAL A 29 -0.14 -5.05 6.84
CA VAL A 29 0.83 -4.51 5.87
C VAL A 29 1.58 -5.62 5.16
N GLN A 30 2.11 -6.59 5.90
CA GLN A 30 2.85 -7.73 5.33
C GLN A 30 1.95 -8.58 4.41
N ASP A 31 0.75 -8.94 4.86
CA ASP A 31 -0.19 -9.75 4.09
C ASP A 31 -0.68 -9.02 2.82
N ILE A 32 -0.93 -7.70 2.90
CA ILE A 32 -1.28 -6.87 1.75
C ILE A 32 -0.13 -6.77 0.76
N ALA A 33 1.11 -6.58 1.25
CA ALA A 33 2.29 -6.52 0.40
C ALA A 33 2.46 -7.83 -0.40
N LEU A 34 2.33 -8.97 0.25
CA LEU A 34 2.39 -10.28 -0.40
C LEU A 34 1.24 -10.50 -1.40
N ALA A 35 0.03 -10.09 -1.05
CA ALA A 35 -1.15 -10.31 -1.89
C ALA A 35 -1.22 -9.40 -3.12
N ARG A 36 -0.62 -8.20 -3.07
CA ARG A 36 -0.83 -7.15 -4.09
C ARG A 36 0.45 -6.58 -4.70
N PHE A 37 1.58 -6.70 -4.03
CA PHE A 37 2.82 -6.03 -4.41
C PHE A 37 4.03 -6.97 -4.32
N GLU A 38 3.86 -8.25 -4.63
CA GLU A 38 4.95 -9.24 -4.62
C GLU A 38 5.87 -9.03 -5.84
N PHE A 39 6.79 -8.07 -5.74
CA PHE A 39 7.83 -7.83 -6.75
C PHE A 39 9.22 -8.24 -6.24
N PRO A 40 10.08 -8.76 -7.15
CA PRO A 40 9.95 -8.85 -8.60
C PRO A 40 9.07 -10.01 -9.07
N THR A 41 8.44 -9.84 -10.24
CA THR A 41 7.87 -10.94 -11.02
C THR A 41 8.71 -11.17 -12.28
N PRO A 42 8.55 -12.29 -12.99
CA PRO A 42 9.25 -12.51 -14.27
C PRO A 42 9.03 -11.39 -15.28
N GLU A 43 7.82 -10.84 -15.34
CA GLU A 43 7.44 -9.76 -16.27
C GLU A 43 7.89 -8.39 -15.79
N LEU A 44 8.09 -8.24 -14.49
CA LEU A 44 8.44 -6.99 -13.81
C LEU A 44 9.71 -7.16 -12.95
N ALA A 45 10.75 -7.72 -13.56
CA ALA A 45 12.00 -8.07 -12.88
C ALA A 45 12.78 -6.84 -12.34
N GLY A 46 12.53 -5.65 -12.89
CA GLY A 46 13.15 -4.40 -12.45
C GLY A 46 12.54 -3.79 -11.19
N TYR A 47 11.37 -4.26 -10.75
CA TYR A 47 10.69 -3.70 -9.59
C TYR A 47 11.04 -4.44 -8.30
N ARG A 48 10.99 -3.72 -7.17
CA ARG A 48 11.21 -4.26 -5.83
C ARG A 48 10.19 -3.69 -4.87
N THR A 49 9.67 -4.54 -3.98
CA THR A 49 8.80 -4.14 -2.88
C THR A 49 9.58 -4.09 -1.57
N PHE A 50 9.39 -3.01 -0.84
CA PHE A 50 9.90 -2.83 0.51
C PHE A 50 8.72 -2.61 1.46
N VAL A 51 8.82 -3.23 2.63
CA VAL A 51 7.83 -3.11 3.71
C VAL A 51 8.52 -2.43 4.89
N ASN A 52 7.93 -1.33 5.36
CA ASN A 52 8.50 -0.47 6.40
C ASN A 52 7.94 -0.77 7.80
N VAL A 53 7.50 -2.00 8.02
CA VAL A 53 7.05 -2.48 9.34
C VAL A 53 7.57 -3.90 9.60
N PRO A 54 7.93 -4.27 10.84
CA PRO A 54 8.00 -3.41 12.03
C PRO A 54 9.14 -2.39 11.99
N GLU A 55 10.12 -2.56 11.10
CA GLU A 55 11.28 -1.68 10.93
C GLU A 55 11.27 -1.03 9.55
N VAL A 56 11.74 0.22 9.49
CA VAL A 56 11.87 0.95 8.23
C VAL A 56 13.00 0.36 7.40
N THR A 57 12.67 -0.16 6.21
CA THR A 57 13.63 -0.76 5.28
C THR A 57 14.02 0.20 4.15
N LEU A 58 13.09 1.03 3.69
CA LEU A 58 13.33 2.03 2.66
C LEU A 58 12.50 3.29 2.93
N PRO A 59 13.09 4.32 3.57
CA PRO A 59 12.44 5.62 3.70
C PRO A 59 12.34 6.31 2.33
N VAL A 60 11.32 7.14 2.17
CA VAL A 60 11.09 7.97 0.98
C VAL A 60 11.31 9.42 1.35
N LYS A 61 11.92 10.20 0.48
CA LYS A 61 12.10 11.64 0.66
C LYS A 61 11.07 12.41 -0.17
N ASP A 62 10.48 13.43 0.45
CA ASP A 62 9.65 14.40 -0.24
C ASP A 62 10.51 15.42 -1.02
N GLU A 63 9.86 16.37 -1.71
CA GLU A 63 10.53 17.41 -2.49
C GLU A 63 11.41 18.34 -1.62
N ASP A 64 11.06 18.47 -0.34
CA ASP A 64 11.81 19.28 0.63
C ASP A 64 12.96 18.50 1.30
N GLY A 65 13.10 17.20 0.97
CA GLY A 65 14.12 16.33 1.53
C GLY A 65 13.76 15.71 2.88
N ASN A 66 12.53 15.87 3.37
CA ASN A 66 12.08 15.24 4.61
C ASN A 66 11.82 13.75 4.38
N GLU A 67 12.25 12.93 5.33
CA GLU A 67 12.00 11.49 5.27
C GLU A 67 10.58 11.15 5.72
N THR A 68 9.92 10.31 4.94
CA THR A 68 8.63 9.71 5.24
C THR A 68 8.70 8.20 5.08
N ASN A 69 7.86 7.47 5.81
CA ASN A 69 7.91 6.02 5.87
C ASN A 69 6.54 5.42 5.51
N PRO A 70 6.17 5.36 4.21
CA PRO A 70 4.98 4.63 3.79
C PRO A 70 5.10 3.16 4.18
N ASP A 71 3.99 2.52 4.51
CA ASP A 71 4.00 1.11 4.94
C ASP A 71 4.57 0.17 3.88
N ILE A 72 4.24 0.42 2.61
CA ILE A 72 4.72 -0.35 1.46
C ILE A 72 5.25 0.60 0.39
N VAL A 73 6.42 0.30 -0.14
CA VAL A 73 7.09 1.08 -1.19
C VAL A 73 7.48 0.15 -2.32
N VAL A 74 7.14 0.52 -3.56
CA VAL A 74 7.60 -0.16 -4.77
C VAL A 74 8.48 0.77 -5.58
N VAL A 75 9.66 0.30 -5.89
CA VAL A 75 10.66 1.07 -6.65
C VAL A 75 11.09 0.33 -7.91
N ASP A 76 11.58 1.09 -8.86
CA ASP A 76 12.31 0.59 -10.03
C ASP A 76 13.82 0.53 -9.72
N THR A 77 14.45 -0.57 -10.04
CA THR A 77 15.87 -0.79 -9.84
C THR A 77 16.64 -0.83 -11.19
N PRO A 78 17.89 -0.39 -11.24
CA PRO A 78 18.70 0.18 -10.19
C PRO A 78 18.30 1.63 -9.86
N GLY A 79 18.68 2.11 -8.67
CA GLY A 79 18.50 3.52 -8.28
C GLY A 79 17.31 3.79 -7.37
N ASN A 80 16.48 2.78 -7.08
CA ASN A 80 15.31 2.88 -6.19
C ASN A 80 14.38 4.06 -6.55
N ILE A 81 14.05 4.18 -7.82
CA ILE A 81 13.11 5.22 -8.28
C ILE A 81 11.71 4.86 -7.81
N LEU A 82 11.12 5.69 -6.97
CA LEU A 82 9.77 5.48 -6.43
C LEU A 82 8.73 5.40 -7.55
N LYS A 83 7.92 4.36 -7.53
CA LYS A 83 6.83 4.13 -8.48
C LYS A 83 5.45 4.08 -7.83
N LEU A 84 5.39 3.48 -6.66
CA LEU A 84 4.15 3.28 -5.94
C LEU A 84 4.44 3.29 -4.45
N LEU A 85 3.50 3.81 -3.69
CA LEU A 85 3.49 3.69 -2.24
C LEU A 85 2.09 3.31 -1.76
N ALA A 86 2.02 2.59 -0.67
CA ALA A 86 0.75 2.25 -0.05
C ALA A 86 0.79 2.52 1.45
N GLN A 87 -0.32 3.03 1.94
CA GLN A 87 -0.60 3.20 3.36
C GLN A 87 -1.72 2.27 3.76
N VAL A 88 -1.52 1.54 4.84
CA VAL A 88 -2.50 0.61 5.42
C VAL A 88 -2.95 1.18 6.76
N GLU A 89 -4.24 1.40 6.90
CA GLU A 89 -4.79 1.92 8.15
C GLU A 89 -5.58 0.83 8.90
N THR A 90 -5.56 0.93 10.21
CA THR A 90 -6.53 0.29 11.09
C THR A 90 -7.73 1.22 11.32
N ALA A 91 -8.78 0.76 11.98
CA ALA A 91 -10.02 1.53 12.15
C ALA A 91 -9.81 2.90 12.81
N ASP A 92 -8.90 2.96 13.77
CA ASP A 92 -8.54 4.18 14.50
C ASP A 92 -7.62 5.14 13.71
N GLY A 93 -7.01 4.67 12.63
CA GLY A 93 -6.20 5.49 11.71
C GLY A 93 -7.02 6.22 10.63
N VAL A 94 -8.31 5.91 10.48
CA VAL A 94 -9.17 6.60 9.50
C VAL A 94 -9.74 7.88 10.10
N THR A 95 -8.89 8.89 10.23
CA THR A 95 -9.20 10.20 10.85
C THR A 95 -8.66 11.37 10.04
N ASP A 96 -9.24 12.56 10.25
CA ASP A 96 -8.78 13.81 9.61
C ASP A 96 -7.34 14.15 10.00
N GLU A 97 -6.97 13.90 11.27
CA GLU A 97 -5.63 14.13 11.79
C GLU A 97 -4.61 13.26 11.04
N ARG A 98 -4.88 11.96 10.97
CA ARG A 98 -4.03 11.00 10.26
C ARG A 98 -3.91 11.34 8.77
N ALA A 99 -5.01 11.76 8.15
CA ALA A 99 -5.00 12.18 6.75
C ALA A 99 -4.11 13.39 6.53
N ARG A 100 -4.20 14.41 7.38
CA ARG A 100 -3.37 15.62 7.29
C ARG A 100 -1.89 15.29 7.45
N ASP A 101 -1.57 14.48 8.45
CA ASP A 101 -0.17 14.23 8.84
C ASP A 101 0.54 13.18 7.99
N VAL A 102 -0.23 12.26 7.37
CA VAL A 102 0.33 11.11 6.64
C VAL A 102 -0.15 11.05 5.20
N TRP A 103 -1.47 11.05 4.96
CA TRP A 103 -1.97 10.81 3.59
C TRP A 103 -1.72 11.99 2.66
N VAL A 104 -1.84 13.23 3.17
CA VAL A 104 -1.54 14.45 2.39
C VAL A 104 -0.09 14.46 1.91
N PRO A 105 0.93 14.30 2.78
CA PRO A 105 2.32 14.22 2.32
C PRO A 105 2.55 13.11 1.29
N PHE A 106 1.97 11.93 1.50
CA PHE A 106 2.16 10.80 0.59
C PHE A 106 1.52 11.04 -0.78
N SER A 107 0.34 11.65 -0.82
CA SER A 107 -0.34 11.95 -2.10
C SER A 107 0.39 12.99 -2.95
N ARG A 108 1.28 13.76 -2.34
CA ARG A 108 2.07 14.82 -2.99
C ARG A 108 3.46 14.36 -3.44
N LEU A 109 3.84 13.13 -3.12
CA LEU A 109 5.10 12.59 -3.61
C LEU A 109 5.08 12.52 -5.14
N PRO A 110 6.07 13.13 -5.82
CA PRO A 110 6.06 13.22 -7.27
C PRO A 110 6.20 11.83 -7.88
N ASP A 111 5.52 11.63 -8.99
CA ASP A 111 5.67 10.47 -9.87
C ASP A 111 5.26 9.12 -9.27
N ALA A 112 4.75 9.10 -8.04
CA ALA A 112 4.32 7.88 -7.36
C ALA A 112 2.79 7.70 -7.36
N ALA A 113 2.35 6.46 -7.55
CA ALA A 113 0.94 6.10 -7.37
C ALA A 113 0.67 5.83 -5.88
N PHE A 114 -0.22 6.61 -5.27
CA PHE A 114 -0.60 6.43 -3.87
C PHE A 114 -1.81 5.50 -3.73
N TYR A 115 -1.65 4.43 -2.97
CA TYR A 115 -2.71 3.49 -2.59
C TYR A 115 -3.06 3.63 -1.12
N LEU A 116 -4.36 3.61 -0.83
CA LEU A 116 -4.88 3.65 0.53
C LEU A 116 -5.71 2.40 0.83
N PHE A 117 -5.29 1.66 1.84
CA PHE A 117 -5.98 0.47 2.35
C PHE A 117 -6.60 0.77 3.70
N VAL A 118 -7.91 0.59 3.82
CA VAL A 118 -8.65 0.81 5.08
C VAL A 118 -9.50 -0.41 5.42
N PRO A 119 -9.87 -0.65 6.69
CA PRO A 119 -10.72 -1.77 7.03
C PRO A 119 -12.09 -1.71 6.35
N VAL A 120 -12.69 -2.87 6.09
CA VAL A 120 -14.07 -2.96 5.60
C VAL A 120 -14.99 -2.16 6.53
N GLY A 121 -15.89 -1.36 5.94
CA GLY A 121 -16.76 -0.42 6.64
C GLY A 121 -16.23 1.03 6.72
N TYR A 122 -14.93 1.24 6.51
CA TYR A 122 -14.30 2.57 6.58
C TYR A 122 -14.06 3.24 5.22
N GLY A 123 -14.33 2.54 4.11
CA GLY A 123 -14.08 3.05 2.76
C GLY A 123 -14.81 4.38 2.45
N GLY A 124 -16.07 4.51 2.88
CA GLY A 124 -16.84 5.74 2.71
C GLY A 124 -16.27 6.92 3.52
N ALA A 125 -15.82 6.65 4.76
CA ALA A 125 -15.17 7.66 5.60
C ALA A 125 -13.84 8.12 4.98
N ALA A 126 -13.00 7.18 4.56
CA ALA A 126 -11.73 7.47 3.91
C ALA A 126 -11.91 8.34 2.65
N LYS A 127 -12.87 8.01 1.78
CA LYS A 127 -13.17 8.82 0.58
C LYS A 127 -13.62 10.25 0.92
N ARG A 128 -14.46 10.43 1.94
CA ARG A 128 -14.87 11.78 2.38
C ARG A 128 -13.68 12.58 2.90
N ILE A 129 -12.84 11.97 3.72
CA ILE A 129 -11.62 12.59 4.25
C ILE A 129 -10.69 12.98 3.09
N CYS A 130 -10.40 12.06 2.17
CA CYS A 130 -9.55 12.36 1.02
C CYS A 130 -10.10 13.52 0.18
N LYS A 131 -11.42 13.57 -0.04
CA LYS A 131 -12.06 14.69 -0.74
C LYS A 131 -11.92 16.01 0.01
N SER A 132 -12.04 16.01 1.35
CA SER A 132 -11.95 17.25 2.16
C SER A 132 -10.53 17.82 2.21
N PHE A 133 -9.50 17.00 2.05
CA PHE A 133 -8.09 17.42 2.04
C PHE A 133 -7.46 17.45 0.64
N ASP A 134 -8.26 17.27 -0.42
CA ASP A 134 -7.78 17.23 -1.81
C ASP A 134 -6.65 16.20 -2.01
N ILE A 135 -6.85 15.00 -1.44
CA ILE A 135 -5.90 13.90 -1.52
C ILE A 135 -6.18 13.07 -2.77
N ASP A 136 -5.23 13.03 -3.71
CA ASP A 136 -5.30 12.18 -4.88
C ASP A 136 -4.83 10.76 -4.53
N VAL A 137 -5.78 9.83 -4.45
CA VAL A 137 -5.52 8.41 -4.23
C VAL A 137 -5.70 7.65 -5.54
N TYR A 138 -4.63 6.98 -5.96
CA TYR A 138 -4.66 6.16 -7.17
C TYR A 138 -5.56 4.93 -7.02
N GLY A 139 -5.55 4.27 -5.85
CA GLY A 139 -6.39 3.12 -5.56
C GLY A 139 -6.89 3.10 -4.12
N TYR A 140 -8.22 3.15 -3.96
CA TYR A 140 -8.86 2.94 -2.66
C TYR A 140 -9.22 1.47 -2.51
N ARG A 141 -8.83 0.85 -1.38
CA ARG A 141 -9.11 -0.55 -1.10
C ARG A 141 -9.58 -0.76 0.32
N THR A 142 -10.46 -1.72 0.50
CA THR A 142 -10.80 -2.21 1.84
C THR A 142 -10.18 -3.57 2.07
N TRP A 143 -9.87 -3.86 3.33
CA TRP A 143 -9.33 -5.13 3.75
C TRP A 143 -10.02 -5.66 5.01
N ARG A 144 -10.03 -6.97 5.16
CA ARG A 144 -10.43 -7.66 6.37
C ARG A 144 -9.77 -9.03 6.43
N TYR A 145 -9.65 -9.57 7.63
CA TYR A 145 -9.31 -10.97 7.79
C TYR A 145 -10.56 -11.85 7.70
N VAL A 146 -10.42 -12.94 6.98
CA VAL A 146 -11.38 -14.04 6.85
C VAL A 146 -10.63 -15.34 7.19
N PRO A 147 -11.33 -16.48 7.44
CA PRO A 147 -10.64 -17.74 7.77
C PRO A 147 -9.56 -18.16 6.77
N GLU A 148 -9.76 -17.83 5.50
CA GLU A 148 -8.85 -18.17 4.41
C GLU A 148 -7.65 -17.19 4.26
N GLY A 149 -7.60 -16.12 5.05
CA GLY A 149 -6.53 -15.12 5.00
C GLY A 149 -7.01 -13.68 4.95
N ILE A 150 -6.31 -12.82 4.20
CA ILE A 150 -6.73 -11.43 4.01
C ILE A 150 -7.57 -11.28 2.73
N GLU A 151 -8.76 -10.71 2.88
CA GLU A 151 -9.62 -10.32 1.76
C GLU A 151 -9.43 -8.84 1.47
N ILE A 152 -9.15 -8.50 0.21
CA ILE A 152 -8.93 -7.13 -0.24
C ILE A 152 -9.90 -6.84 -1.39
N ASN A 153 -10.72 -5.79 -1.22
CA ASN A 153 -11.71 -5.37 -2.19
C ASN A 153 -11.43 -3.96 -2.69
N ASP A 154 -11.56 -3.74 -3.99
CA ASP A 154 -11.50 -2.41 -4.58
C ASP A 154 -12.80 -1.64 -4.29
N ILE A 155 -12.68 -0.40 -3.80
CA ILE A 155 -13.83 0.48 -3.57
C ILE A 155 -14.26 1.19 -4.86
N SER A 156 -13.32 1.36 -5.77
CA SER A 156 -13.53 1.87 -7.13
C SER A 156 -12.67 1.03 -8.05
N GLU A 157 -13.11 0.78 -9.28
CA GLU A 157 -12.27 0.08 -10.26
C GLU A 157 -10.99 0.90 -10.51
N PRO A 158 -9.84 0.53 -9.93
CA PRO A 158 -8.60 1.21 -10.24
C PRO A 158 -8.11 0.69 -11.58
N PRO A 159 -7.40 1.50 -12.35
CA PRO A 159 -6.54 0.98 -13.40
C PRO A 159 -5.61 -0.09 -12.80
N GLY A 160 -5.29 -1.12 -13.58
CA GLY A 160 -4.42 -2.21 -13.12
C GLY A 160 -3.07 -1.72 -12.61
N ILE A 161 -2.37 -2.57 -11.84
CA ILE A 161 -1.05 -2.24 -11.27
C ILE A 161 -0.03 -1.81 -12.34
N MET A 162 -0.13 -2.36 -13.54
CA MET A 162 0.71 -1.96 -14.68
C MET A 162 0.56 -0.47 -14.99
N THR A 163 -0.67 0.05 -14.93
CA THR A 163 -0.92 1.49 -15.14
C THR A 163 -0.32 2.34 -14.02
N ALA A 164 -0.31 1.83 -12.78
CA ALA A 164 0.32 2.53 -11.65
C ALA A 164 1.83 2.70 -11.83
N LEU A 165 2.47 1.74 -12.49
CA LEU A 165 3.91 1.75 -12.74
C LEU A 165 4.31 2.59 -13.98
N MET A 166 3.33 3.06 -14.77
CA MET A 166 3.59 3.91 -15.93
C MET A 166 4.01 5.33 -15.52
N PRO A 167 4.71 6.07 -16.42
CA PRO A 167 5.00 7.48 -16.19
C PRO A 167 3.74 8.32 -15.91
N PRO A 168 3.82 9.38 -15.08
CA PRO A 168 2.66 10.16 -14.67
C PRO A 168 1.85 10.75 -15.81
N ILE A 169 2.53 11.19 -16.86
CA ILE A 169 1.87 11.75 -18.05
C ILE A 169 0.98 10.72 -18.74
N VAL A 170 1.43 9.47 -18.83
CA VAL A 170 0.66 8.36 -19.41
C VAL A 170 -0.53 8.02 -18.53
N ARG A 171 -0.36 8.01 -17.20
CA ARG A 171 -1.44 7.79 -16.24
C ARG A 171 -2.55 8.84 -16.36
N LYS A 172 -2.17 10.13 -16.50
CA LYS A 172 -3.13 11.22 -16.70
C LYS A 172 -3.92 11.05 -17.99
N MET A 173 -3.27 10.70 -19.10
CA MET A 173 -3.93 10.44 -20.38
C MET A 173 -4.95 9.31 -20.29
N LEU A 174 -4.63 8.23 -19.60
CA LEU A 174 -5.52 7.08 -19.45
C LEU A 174 -6.71 7.35 -18.51
N ARG A 175 -6.59 8.31 -17.59
CA ARG A 175 -7.70 8.73 -16.71
C ARG A 175 -8.65 9.73 -17.35
N GLY A 176 -8.33 10.25 -18.52
CA GLY A 176 -9.20 11.19 -19.25
C GLY A 176 -9.27 12.58 -18.62
N VAL A 177 -8.22 13.02 -17.94
CA VAL A 177 -8.09 14.36 -17.35
C VAL A 177 -7.07 15.16 -18.12
#